data_2a89e5027ee55c6110f233ba9dc9a993
#
_entry.id   2a89e5027ee55c6110f233ba9dc9a993
#
_cell.length_a   1.000
_cell.length_b   1.000
_cell.length_c   1.000
_cell.angle_alpha   90.00
_cell.angle_beta   90.00
_cell.angle_gamma   90.00
#
_symmetry.space_group_name_H-M   'P 1'
#
loop_
_entity.id
_entity.type
_entity.pdbx_description
1 polymer ?
#
loop_
_entity_poly.entity_id
_entity_poly.type
_entity_poly.pdbx_seq_one_letter_code
_entity_poly.pdbx_strand_id
1 'polypeptide(L)'
;MVSRKKSDLGRGGKLFYWGMLAVPIICFIMFYVIINFNSIILAFQDYWYDGGKIVRNFNNFQSFKNLFLDLRAGGKFKILLGNSILYIGLLIVVVIPVTLLFAYYIYQKHLFYGFFKVFVFTPSVVCMMVLVIFYDGFVEYALASVFKPSTAFMSKKSTTLPFLIIFYVCCGFSSNLLIFLNAMSQISSSSIEAAKIDGAGELKIFLKIVIPSIWGMVVSMVVITFAAIGTEQGNVHAFLSIKPRILENYSRLQTIGYYIFTGVLDGNGNLYEPLFPKISAFGLLITVVVTPITILCRNLLMKFGPSED
;
A
#
# COMPACT_ATOMS: atom_id res chain seq x y z
N MET A 1 9.92 37.56 8.13
CA MET A 1 10.05 36.89 9.44
C MET A 1 8.86 37.28 10.30
N VAL A 2 7.75 36.52 10.22
CA VAL A 2 6.52 36.79 10.99
C VAL A 2 6.68 36.07 12.33
N SER A 3 6.93 36.84 13.41
CA SER A 3 6.94 36.34 14.79
C SER A 3 5.60 35.76 15.14
N ARG A 4 5.52 34.41 15.19
CA ARG A 4 4.35 33.69 15.76
C ARG A 4 4.26 34.06 17.26
N LYS A 5 3.36 34.99 17.57
CA LYS A 5 2.91 35.26 18.93
C LYS A 5 2.42 33.93 19.53
N LYS A 6 3.16 33.38 20.52
CA LYS A 6 2.66 32.30 21.36
C LYS A 6 1.38 32.79 22.02
N SER A 7 0.22 32.32 21.58
CA SER A 7 -1.04 32.56 22.27
C SER A 7 -0.97 31.83 23.61
N ASP A 8 -0.84 32.57 24.69
CA ASP A 8 -0.95 32.04 26.05
C ASP A 8 -2.41 31.60 26.24
N LEU A 9 -2.64 30.32 25.99
CA LEU A 9 -3.91 29.68 26.29
C LEU A 9 -4.13 29.69 27.79
N GLY A 10 -5.14 30.43 28.25
CA GLY A 10 -5.53 30.41 29.66
C GLY A 10 -5.77 28.97 30.17
N ARG A 11 -5.82 28.78 31.50
CA ARG A 11 -5.96 27.44 32.11
C ARG A 11 -7.09 26.61 31.50
N GLY A 12 -8.26 27.21 31.20
CA GLY A 12 -9.38 26.54 30.54
C GLY A 12 -9.06 26.05 29.11
N GLY A 13 -8.33 26.87 28.33
CA GLY A 13 -7.90 26.46 26.98
C GLY A 13 -6.90 25.32 26.98
N LYS A 14 -5.99 25.28 27.97
CA LYS A 14 -5.05 24.16 28.14
C LYS A 14 -5.76 22.88 28.53
N LEU A 15 -6.74 22.95 29.44
CA LEU A 15 -7.54 21.80 29.88
C LEU A 15 -8.35 21.22 28.71
N PHE A 16 -8.99 22.08 27.92
CA PHE A 16 -9.71 21.66 26.71
C PHE A 16 -8.80 20.97 25.69
N TYR A 17 -7.62 21.58 25.42
CA TYR A 17 -6.63 21.02 24.50
C TYR A 17 -6.15 19.63 24.93
N TRP A 18 -5.76 19.47 26.21
CA TRP A 18 -5.33 18.19 26.74
C TRP A 18 -6.47 17.17 26.80
N GLY A 19 -7.70 17.60 27.11
CA GLY A 19 -8.87 16.74 27.06
C GLY A 19 -9.16 16.18 25.65
N MET A 20 -9.06 17.02 24.62
CA MET A 20 -9.20 16.56 23.22
C MET A 20 -8.07 15.65 22.78
N LEU A 21 -6.83 15.88 23.24
CA LEU A 21 -5.69 15.03 22.87
C LEU A 21 -5.63 13.72 23.68
N ALA A 22 -6.25 13.66 24.85
CA ALA A 22 -6.17 12.48 25.72
C ALA A 22 -6.68 11.21 25.03
N VAL A 23 -7.81 11.27 24.34
CA VAL A 23 -8.39 10.10 23.64
C VAL A 23 -7.48 9.59 22.51
N PRO A 24 -7.03 10.42 21.54
CA PRO A 24 -6.09 9.96 20.52
C PRO A 24 -4.77 9.44 21.11
N ILE A 25 -4.22 10.05 22.16
CA ILE A 25 -2.98 9.61 22.80
C ILE A 25 -3.17 8.24 23.45
N ILE A 26 -4.26 8.04 24.19
CA ILE A 26 -4.57 6.75 24.82
C ILE A 26 -4.74 5.67 23.74
N CYS A 27 -5.51 5.94 22.69
CA CYS A 27 -5.65 5.02 21.56
C CYS A 27 -4.31 4.70 20.90
N PHE A 28 -3.44 5.70 20.70
CA PHE A 28 -2.12 5.50 20.13
C PHE A 28 -1.25 4.60 21.02
N ILE A 29 -1.25 4.85 22.34
CA ILE A 29 -0.48 4.03 23.29
C ILE A 29 -1.01 2.59 23.29
N MET A 30 -2.33 2.39 23.40
CA MET A 30 -2.93 1.06 23.49
C MET A 30 -2.78 0.26 22.18
N PHE A 31 -3.15 0.84 21.06
CA PHE A 31 -3.25 0.10 19.80
C PHE A 31 -1.97 0.15 18.96
N TYR A 32 -1.07 1.08 19.21
CA TYR A 32 0.17 1.18 18.47
C TYR A 32 1.40 0.82 19.31
N VAL A 33 1.62 1.50 20.43
CA VAL A 33 2.84 1.29 21.23
C VAL A 33 2.85 -0.10 21.86
N ILE A 34 1.79 -0.51 22.56
CA ILE A 34 1.74 -1.80 23.27
C ILE A 34 1.80 -2.97 22.29
N ILE A 35 1.06 -2.91 21.17
CA ILE A 35 1.05 -3.99 20.18
C ILE A 35 2.41 -4.14 19.50
N ASN A 36 3.01 -3.03 19.05
CA ASN A 36 4.33 -3.10 18.40
C ASN A 36 5.43 -3.53 19.38
N PHE A 37 5.37 -3.10 20.63
CA PHE A 37 6.31 -3.54 21.66
C PHE A 37 6.19 -5.04 21.92
N ASN A 38 4.97 -5.57 22.00
CA ASN A 38 4.74 -7.00 22.12
C ASN A 38 5.29 -7.78 20.90
N SER A 39 5.07 -7.27 19.69
CA SER A 39 5.61 -7.86 18.45
C SER A 39 7.14 -7.90 18.44
N ILE A 40 7.79 -6.86 18.99
CA ILE A 40 9.25 -6.84 19.14
C ILE A 40 9.70 -7.93 20.12
N ILE A 41 9.05 -8.06 21.27
CA ILE A 41 9.37 -9.12 22.26
C ILE A 41 9.19 -10.50 21.65
N LEU A 42 8.09 -10.73 20.92
CA LEU A 42 7.80 -11.98 20.23
C LEU A 42 8.93 -12.41 19.29
N ALA A 43 9.56 -11.49 18.58
CA ALA A 43 10.66 -11.80 17.67
C ALA A 43 11.87 -12.47 18.35
N PHE A 44 12.00 -12.28 19.66
CA PHE A 44 13.10 -12.82 20.47
C PHE A 44 12.68 -14.02 21.35
N GLN A 45 11.48 -14.58 21.13
CA GLN A 45 10.94 -15.73 21.84
C GLN A 45 10.80 -16.94 20.91
N ASP A 46 10.77 -18.14 21.49
CA ASP A 46 10.32 -19.36 20.84
C ASP A 46 9.07 -19.85 21.53
N TYR A 47 8.12 -20.33 20.73
CA TYR A 47 6.88 -20.91 21.18
C TYR A 47 6.77 -22.34 20.69
N TRP A 48 6.45 -23.25 21.59
CA TRP A 48 6.12 -24.64 21.25
C TRP A 48 5.03 -25.20 22.17
N TYR A 49 4.40 -26.25 21.72
CA TYR A 49 3.41 -26.96 22.50
C TYR A 49 4.08 -28.04 23.35
N ASP A 50 3.83 -28.04 24.66
CA ASP A 50 4.20 -29.09 25.59
C ASP A 50 2.97 -29.45 26.43
N GLY A 51 2.51 -30.71 26.30
CA GLY A 51 1.33 -31.20 27.01
C GLY A 51 0.04 -30.37 26.78
N GLY A 52 -0.14 -29.75 25.59
CA GLY A 52 -1.29 -28.94 25.27
C GLY A 52 -1.21 -27.49 25.78
N LYS A 53 -0.09 -27.09 26.37
CA LYS A 53 0.19 -25.71 26.80
C LYS A 53 1.27 -25.09 25.92
N ILE A 54 1.16 -23.78 25.68
CA ILE A 54 2.21 -23.03 24.98
C ILE A 54 3.29 -22.66 25.98
N VAL A 55 4.50 -23.15 25.72
CA VAL A 55 5.71 -22.78 26.46
C VAL A 55 6.42 -21.67 25.69
N ARG A 56 6.86 -20.64 26.41
CA ARG A 56 7.50 -19.44 25.86
C ARG A 56 8.87 -19.27 26.50
N ASN A 57 9.91 -19.26 25.69
CA ASN A 57 11.27 -19.01 26.16
C ASN A 57 11.98 -17.96 25.30
N PHE A 58 12.95 -17.26 25.90
CA PHE A 58 13.81 -16.36 25.16
C PHE A 58 14.81 -17.14 24.30
N ASN A 59 14.89 -16.84 23.01
CA ASN A 59 15.55 -17.67 21.99
C ASN A 59 16.90 -17.17 21.46
N ASN A 60 17.49 -16.14 22.08
CA ASN A 60 18.81 -15.61 21.68
C ASN A 60 18.97 -15.45 20.14
N PHE A 61 18.02 -14.82 19.45
CA PHE A 61 18.02 -14.61 17.98
C PHE A 61 17.84 -15.88 17.13
N GLN A 62 17.45 -17.01 17.69
CA GLN A 62 17.26 -18.25 16.93
C GLN A 62 16.15 -18.10 15.87
N SER A 63 15.09 -17.33 16.15
CA SER A 63 14.03 -17.02 15.17
C SER A 63 14.58 -16.32 13.92
N PHE A 64 15.52 -15.40 14.09
CA PHE A 64 16.19 -14.72 12.96
C PHE A 64 17.07 -15.69 12.17
N LYS A 65 17.84 -16.53 12.86
CA LYS A 65 18.70 -17.53 12.22
C LYS A 65 17.88 -18.52 11.40
N ASN A 66 16.82 -19.08 11.98
CA ASN A 66 15.90 -20.00 11.31
C ASN A 66 15.23 -19.33 10.10
N LEU A 67 14.82 -18.07 10.24
CA LEU A 67 14.26 -17.29 9.16
C LEU A 67 15.24 -17.15 7.98
N PHE A 68 16.50 -16.78 8.25
CA PHE A 68 17.52 -16.67 7.21
C PHE A 68 17.78 -18.00 6.49
N LEU A 69 17.82 -19.09 7.21
CA LEU A 69 17.97 -20.42 6.63
C LEU A 69 16.80 -20.77 5.71
N ASP A 70 15.57 -20.55 6.16
CA ASP A 70 14.35 -20.82 5.38
C ASP A 70 14.23 -19.94 4.15
N LEU A 71 14.55 -18.66 4.27
CA LEU A 71 14.52 -17.73 3.14
C LEU A 71 15.60 -18.04 2.10
N ARG A 72 16.76 -18.53 2.54
CA ARG A 72 17.85 -18.97 1.68
C ARG A 72 17.54 -20.29 0.99
N ALA A 73 16.91 -21.22 1.70
CA ALA A 73 16.51 -22.50 1.18
C ALA A 73 15.40 -22.34 0.12
N GLY A 74 15.63 -22.78 -1.10
CA GLY A 74 14.62 -22.78 -2.18
C GLY A 74 14.34 -21.44 -2.86
N GLY A 75 15.14 -20.39 -2.61
CA GLY A 75 15.00 -19.11 -3.34
C GLY A 75 13.72 -18.32 -3.04
N LYS A 76 12.99 -18.66 -1.97
CA LYS A 76 11.76 -17.97 -1.55
C LYS A 76 11.94 -16.46 -1.40
N PHE A 77 13.04 -16.02 -0.79
CA PHE A 77 13.32 -14.61 -0.58
C PHE A 77 13.35 -13.82 -1.89
N LYS A 78 13.99 -14.38 -2.94
CA LYS A 78 14.06 -13.75 -4.26
C LYS A 78 12.67 -13.55 -4.87
N ILE A 79 11.78 -14.53 -4.71
CA ILE A 79 10.40 -14.46 -5.22
C ILE A 79 9.60 -13.42 -4.44
N LEU A 80 9.64 -13.45 -3.10
CA LEU A 80 8.94 -12.50 -2.24
C LEU A 80 9.38 -11.05 -2.53
N LEU A 81 10.68 -10.83 -2.56
CA LEU A 81 11.24 -9.51 -2.84
C LEU A 81 10.92 -9.04 -4.26
N GLY A 82 11.10 -9.92 -5.26
CA GLY A 82 10.82 -9.61 -6.66
C GLY A 82 9.36 -9.20 -6.89
N ASN A 83 8.41 -9.97 -6.35
CA ASN A 83 6.99 -9.64 -6.45
C ASN A 83 6.65 -8.35 -5.69
N SER A 84 7.16 -8.17 -4.47
CA SER A 84 6.89 -6.95 -3.71
C SER A 84 7.42 -5.70 -4.40
N ILE A 85 8.63 -5.75 -4.97
CA ILE A 85 9.19 -4.66 -5.77
C ILE A 85 8.37 -4.43 -7.04
N LEU A 86 7.89 -5.49 -7.69
CA LEU A 86 7.03 -5.38 -8.88
C LEU A 86 5.73 -4.66 -8.56
N TYR A 87 4.99 -5.05 -7.51
CA TYR A 87 3.73 -4.41 -7.13
C TYR A 87 3.94 -2.95 -6.70
N ILE A 88 4.92 -2.67 -5.85
CA ILE A 88 5.27 -1.31 -5.43
C ILE A 88 5.73 -0.47 -6.63
N GLY A 89 6.57 -1.03 -7.50
CA GLY A 89 7.01 -0.38 -8.73
C GLY A 89 5.86 -0.02 -9.66
N LEU A 90 4.88 -0.91 -9.82
CA LEU A 90 3.67 -0.63 -10.60
C LEU A 90 2.85 0.51 -9.99
N LEU A 91 2.68 0.56 -8.67
CA LEU A 91 2.00 1.69 -8.02
C LEU A 91 2.71 3.01 -8.29
N ILE A 92 4.03 3.04 -8.12
CA ILE A 92 4.81 4.28 -8.27
C ILE A 92 4.93 4.71 -9.73
N VAL A 93 5.21 3.78 -10.65
CA VAL A 93 5.53 4.11 -12.06
C VAL A 93 4.30 4.18 -12.95
N VAL A 94 3.24 3.44 -12.65
CA VAL A 94 2.03 3.38 -13.47
C VAL A 94 0.86 4.05 -12.77
N VAL A 95 0.50 3.59 -11.59
CA VAL A 95 -0.75 4.03 -10.93
C VAL A 95 -0.67 5.50 -10.54
N ILE A 96 0.38 5.94 -9.85
CA ILE A 96 0.50 7.34 -9.41
C ILE A 96 0.48 8.31 -10.61
N PRO A 97 1.33 8.17 -11.67
CA PRO A 97 1.29 9.09 -12.81
C PRO A 97 -0.03 9.08 -13.57
N VAL A 98 -0.62 7.91 -13.80
CA VAL A 98 -1.90 7.84 -14.52
C VAL A 98 -3.03 8.44 -13.68
N THR A 99 -3.04 8.18 -12.36
CA THR A 99 -4.02 8.82 -11.46
C THR A 99 -3.87 10.34 -11.43
N LEU A 100 -2.65 10.87 -11.46
CA LEU A 100 -2.39 12.31 -11.56
C LEU A 100 -2.96 12.91 -12.86
N LEU A 101 -2.80 12.23 -14.00
CA LEU A 101 -3.37 12.66 -15.28
C LEU A 101 -4.90 12.66 -15.23
N PHE A 102 -5.53 11.59 -14.70
CA PHE A 102 -6.98 11.55 -14.54
C PHE A 102 -7.49 12.59 -13.54
N ALA A 103 -6.80 12.81 -12.43
CA ALA A 103 -7.14 13.85 -11.46
C ALA A 103 -7.08 15.23 -12.10
N TYR A 104 -6.06 15.51 -12.91
CA TYR A 104 -5.95 16.77 -13.63
C TYR A 104 -7.07 16.95 -14.67
N TYR A 105 -7.39 15.91 -15.44
CA TYR A 105 -8.51 15.92 -16.39
C TYR A 105 -9.84 16.29 -15.69
N ILE A 106 -10.11 15.66 -14.54
CA ILE A 106 -11.33 15.93 -13.76
C ILE A 106 -11.29 17.33 -13.14
N TYR A 107 -10.12 17.76 -12.64
CA TYR A 107 -9.92 19.09 -12.05
C TYR A 107 -10.23 20.22 -13.05
N GLN A 108 -9.78 20.08 -14.29
CA GLN A 108 -10.04 21.05 -15.37
C GLN A 108 -11.49 21.02 -15.87
N LYS A 109 -12.34 20.11 -15.36
CA LYS A 109 -13.73 19.94 -15.75
C LYS A 109 -13.94 19.74 -17.27
N HIS A 110 -13.05 18.95 -17.90
CA HIS A 110 -13.20 18.59 -19.32
C HIS A 110 -14.49 17.80 -19.60
N LEU A 111 -14.78 17.55 -20.88
CA LEU A 111 -15.98 16.86 -21.32
C LEU A 111 -16.16 15.53 -20.55
N PHE A 112 -17.37 15.25 -20.05
CA PHE A 112 -17.72 14.06 -19.27
C PHE A 112 -16.92 13.87 -17.96
N TYR A 113 -16.29 14.92 -17.38
CA TYR A 113 -15.53 14.81 -16.14
C TYR A 113 -16.32 14.16 -14.98
N GLY A 114 -17.63 14.44 -14.90
CA GLY A 114 -18.49 13.86 -13.87
C GLY A 114 -18.64 12.35 -14.02
N PHE A 115 -18.81 11.87 -15.24
CA PHE A 115 -18.86 10.43 -15.54
C PHE A 115 -17.53 9.75 -15.19
N PHE A 116 -16.41 10.29 -15.64
CA PHE A 116 -15.09 9.75 -15.33
C PHE A 116 -14.79 9.75 -13.83
N LYS A 117 -15.19 10.80 -13.11
CA LYS A 117 -15.03 10.85 -11.65
C LYS A 117 -15.75 9.70 -10.98
N VAL A 118 -17.02 9.45 -11.31
CA VAL A 118 -17.80 8.35 -10.74
C VAL A 118 -17.22 7.01 -11.15
N PHE A 119 -16.93 6.81 -12.43
CA PHE A 119 -16.41 5.55 -12.96
C PHE A 119 -15.08 5.14 -12.33
N VAL A 120 -14.11 6.05 -12.27
CA VAL A 120 -12.78 5.77 -11.67
C VAL A 120 -12.88 5.60 -10.15
N PHE A 121 -13.83 6.27 -9.48
CA PHE A 121 -14.00 6.17 -8.04
C PHE A 121 -14.80 4.91 -7.59
N THR A 122 -15.64 4.36 -8.45
CA THR A 122 -16.49 3.20 -8.13
C THR A 122 -15.75 2.04 -7.46
N PRO A 123 -14.56 1.60 -7.94
CA PRO A 123 -13.84 0.49 -7.30
C PRO A 123 -13.45 0.75 -5.83
N SER A 124 -13.28 2.00 -5.40
CA SER A 124 -12.95 2.31 -4.00
C SER A 124 -14.14 2.19 -3.03
N VAL A 125 -15.36 2.21 -3.55
CA VAL A 125 -16.60 2.11 -2.76
C VAL A 125 -17.08 0.66 -2.67
N VAL A 126 -16.80 -0.14 -3.70
CA VAL A 126 -17.25 -1.53 -3.78
C VAL A 126 -16.34 -2.43 -2.94
N CYS A 127 -16.93 -3.36 -2.21
CA CYS A 127 -16.17 -4.35 -1.44
C CYS A 127 -15.21 -5.14 -2.35
N MET A 128 -13.96 -5.32 -1.91
CA MET A 128 -12.91 -6.00 -2.66
C MET A 128 -13.32 -7.40 -3.14
N MET A 129 -14.03 -8.18 -2.32
CA MET A 129 -14.52 -9.52 -2.70
C MET A 129 -15.47 -9.47 -3.88
N VAL A 130 -16.37 -8.48 -3.91
CA VAL A 130 -17.31 -8.29 -5.03
C VAL A 130 -16.55 -7.91 -6.30
N LEU A 131 -15.57 -7.02 -6.21
CA LEU A 131 -14.72 -6.66 -7.35
C LEU A 131 -13.98 -7.88 -7.90
N VAL A 132 -13.45 -8.74 -7.05
CA VAL A 132 -12.74 -9.97 -7.47
C VAL A 132 -13.70 -10.93 -8.18
N ILE A 133 -14.92 -11.13 -7.66
CA ILE A 133 -15.94 -11.98 -8.31
C ILE A 133 -16.31 -11.43 -9.69
N PHE A 134 -16.53 -10.11 -9.78
CA PHE A 134 -16.83 -9.45 -11.05
C PHE A 134 -15.69 -9.58 -12.06
N TYR A 135 -14.47 -9.32 -11.61
CA TYR A 135 -13.28 -9.40 -12.46
C TYR A 135 -13.03 -10.83 -12.93
N ASP A 136 -13.14 -11.80 -12.02
CA ASP A 136 -12.99 -13.20 -12.34
C ASP A 136 -14.05 -13.66 -13.37
N GLY A 137 -15.31 -13.31 -13.15
CA GLY A 137 -16.39 -13.58 -14.11
C GLY A 137 -16.12 -12.91 -15.47
N PHE A 138 -15.65 -11.67 -15.49
CA PHE A 138 -15.28 -11.00 -16.73
C PHE A 138 -14.15 -11.71 -17.48
N VAL A 139 -13.08 -12.09 -16.77
CA VAL A 139 -11.93 -12.78 -17.37
C VAL A 139 -12.29 -14.19 -17.86
N GLU A 140 -13.01 -14.98 -17.06
CA GLU A 140 -13.30 -16.37 -17.37
C GLU A 140 -14.43 -16.55 -18.39
N TYR A 141 -15.42 -15.65 -18.41
CA TYR A 141 -16.59 -15.78 -19.29
C TYR A 141 -16.55 -14.80 -20.48
N ALA A 142 -16.32 -13.52 -20.24
CA ALA A 142 -16.37 -12.54 -21.32
C ALA A 142 -15.15 -12.64 -22.24
N LEU A 143 -13.93 -12.73 -21.69
CA LEU A 143 -12.75 -12.90 -22.53
C LEU A 143 -12.70 -14.29 -23.17
N ALA A 144 -13.16 -15.33 -22.48
CA ALA A 144 -13.22 -16.68 -23.03
C ALA A 144 -14.13 -16.77 -24.26
N SER A 145 -15.26 -16.06 -24.26
CA SER A 145 -16.19 -16.04 -25.42
C SER A 145 -15.55 -15.39 -26.66
N VAL A 146 -14.68 -14.41 -26.47
CA VAL A 146 -14.01 -13.69 -27.58
C VAL A 146 -12.80 -14.47 -28.11
N PHE A 147 -11.97 -15.01 -27.24
CA PHE A 147 -10.68 -15.62 -27.59
C PHE A 147 -10.74 -17.16 -27.75
N LYS A 148 -11.91 -17.78 -27.63
CA LYS A 148 -12.12 -19.25 -27.72
C LYS A 148 -11.12 -20.10 -26.91
N PRO A 149 -10.81 -19.82 -25.68
CA PRO A 149 -9.90 -20.66 -24.93
C PRO A 149 -10.66 -21.82 -24.30
N SER A 150 -10.07 -22.98 -24.41
CA SER A 150 -10.49 -24.18 -23.69
C SER A 150 -10.04 -24.22 -22.23
N THR A 151 -9.48 -23.14 -21.71
CA THR A 151 -8.79 -23.13 -20.41
C THR A 151 -9.06 -21.87 -19.63
N ALA A 152 -9.37 -22.04 -18.33
CA ALA A 152 -9.51 -20.96 -17.38
C ALA A 152 -8.22 -20.09 -17.31
N PHE A 153 -8.33 -18.83 -17.72
CA PHE A 153 -7.20 -17.88 -17.77
C PHE A 153 -6.53 -17.70 -16.40
N MET A 154 -7.32 -17.64 -15.34
CA MET A 154 -6.83 -17.45 -13.98
C MET A 154 -6.19 -18.71 -13.38
N SER A 155 -6.36 -19.88 -14.00
CA SER A 155 -5.77 -21.14 -13.53
C SER A 155 -4.46 -21.49 -14.22
N LYS A 156 -4.14 -20.84 -15.35
CA LYS A 156 -2.88 -21.06 -16.07
C LYS A 156 -1.74 -20.28 -15.43
N LYS A 157 -0.62 -20.94 -15.19
CA LYS A 157 0.61 -20.39 -14.60
C LYS A 157 1.17 -19.17 -15.33
N SER A 158 1.01 -19.10 -16.65
CA SER A 158 1.52 -18.00 -17.49
C SER A 158 0.63 -16.76 -17.48
N THR A 159 -0.66 -16.91 -17.23
CA THR A 159 -1.65 -15.82 -17.33
C THR A 159 -2.10 -15.26 -15.99
N THR A 160 -2.06 -16.05 -14.91
CA THR A 160 -2.50 -15.63 -13.57
C THR A 160 -1.84 -14.32 -13.11
N LEU A 161 -0.51 -14.21 -13.18
CA LEU A 161 0.19 -13.01 -12.73
C LEU A 161 -0.17 -11.75 -13.54
N PRO A 162 -0.19 -11.75 -14.87
CA PRO A 162 -0.65 -10.60 -15.66
C PRO A 162 -2.07 -10.16 -15.31
N PHE A 163 -3.01 -11.08 -15.14
CA PHE A 163 -4.38 -10.71 -14.77
C PHE A 163 -4.49 -10.13 -13.37
N LEU A 164 -3.74 -10.66 -12.40
CA LEU A 164 -3.65 -10.07 -11.06
C LEU A 164 -3.06 -8.65 -11.09
N ILE A 165 -2.03 -8.43 -11.91
CA ILE A 165 -1.42 -7.11 -12.10
C ILE A 165 -2.43 -6.11 -12.69
N ILE A 166 -3.17 -6.49 -13.73
CA ILE A 166 -4.19 -5.63 -14.33
C ILE A 166 -5.25 -5.24 -13.30
N PHE A 167 -5.76 -6.21 -12.56
CA PHE A 167 -6.71 -5.96 -11.49
C PHE A 167 -6.16 -5.02 -10.42
N TYR A 168 -4.92 -5.26 -9.98
CA TYR A 168 -4.25 -4.45 -8.97
C TYR A 168 -4.07 -2.99 -9.41
N VAL A 169 -3.67 -2.79 -10.66
CA VAL A 169 -3.53 -1.45 -11.26
C VAL A 169 -4.89 -0.75 -11.33
N CYS A 170 -5.93 -1.44 -11.81
CA CYS A 170 -7.28 -0.87 -11.89
C CYS A 170 -7.83 -0.45 -10.51
N CYS A 171 -7.64 -1.26 -9.47
CA CYS A 171 -8.05 -0.91 -8.12
C CYS A 171 -7.22 0.23 -7.53
N GLY A 172 -5.92 0.27 -7.84
CA GLY A 172 -4.99 1.29 -7.34
C GLY A 172 -5.34 2.71 -7.81
N PHE A 173 -5.92 2.88 -9.01
CA PHE A 173 -6.33 4.20 -9.50
C PHE A 173 -7.39 4.85 -8.62
N SER A 174 -8.39 4.10 -8.20
CA SER A 174 -9.52 4.66 -7.47
C SER A 174 -9.14 5.18 -6.08
N SER A 175 -8.24 4.50 -5.39
CA SER A 175 -7.83 4.86 -4.03
C SER A 175 -7.08 6.19 -3.95
N ASN A 176 -6.28 6.52 -4.98
CA ASN A 176 -5.43 7.71 -4.99
C ASN A 176 -6.10 8.93 -5.63
N LEU A 177 -7.17 8.75 -6.41
CA LEU A 177 -7.80 9.81 -7.20
C LEU A 177 -8.28 10.99 -6.36
N LEU A 178 -9.00 10.73 -5.26
CA LEU A 178 -9.56 11.78 -4.40
C LEU A 178 -8.46 12.58 -3.70
N ILE A 179 -7.35 11.94 -3.34
CA ILE A 179 -6.24 12.60 -2.67
C ILE A 179 -5.61 13.63 -3.60
N PHE A 180 -5.35 13.25 -4.85
CA PHE A 180 -4.79 14.18 -5.84
C PHE A 180 -5.79 15.26 -6.26
N LEU A 181 -7.08 14.95 -6.41
CA LEU A 181 -8.11 15.95 -6.67
C LEU A 181 -8.19 17.01 -5.56
N ASN A 182 -8.15 16.57 -4.29
CA ASN A 182 -8.15 17.49 -3.16
C ASN A 182 -6.87 18.36 -3.12
N ALA A 183 -5.71 17.78 -3.42
CA ALA A 183 -4.47 18.54 -3.49
C ALA A 183 -4.52 19.60 -4.62
N MET A 184 -4.99 19.21 -5.81
CA MET A 184 -5.15 20.13 -6.95
C MET A 184 -6.17 21.23 -6.68
N SER A 185 -7.24 20.96 -5.93
CA SER A 185 -8.28 21.96 -5.60
C SER A 185 -7.77 23.09 -4.69
N GLN A 186 -6.60 22.92 -4.08
CA GLN A 186 -5.97 23.96 -3.24
C GLN A 186 -5.08 24.92 -4.06
N ILE A 187 -4.84 24.62 -5.34
CA ILE A 187 -4.06 25.49 -6.23
C ILE A 187 -4.89 26.75 -6.55
N SER A 188 -4.24 27.91 -6.49
CA SER A 188 -4.90 29.17 -6.84
C SER A 188 -5.36 29.19 -8.31
N SER A 189 -6.65 29.45 -8.53
CA SER A 189 -7.19 29.58 -9.89
C SER A 189 -6.51 30.71 -10.67
N SER A 190 -6.15 31.80 -9.98
CA SER A 190 -5.45 32.93 -10.59
C SER A 190 -4.13 32.56 -11.24
N SER A 191 -3.37 31.64 -10.65
CA SER A 191 -2.10 31.15 -11.22
C SER A 191 -2.31 30.38 -12.53
N ILE A 192 -3.37 29.58 -12.59
CA ILE A 192 -3.72 28.81 -13.79
C ILE A 192 -4.27 29.73 -14.88
N GLU A 193 -5.11 30.68 -14.51
CA GLU A 193 -5.69 31.68 -15.46
C GLU A 193 -4.60 32.57 -16.05
N ALA A 194 -3.66 33.08 -15.25
CA ALA A 194 -2.52 33.84 -15.72
C ALA A 194 -1.70 33.07 -16.75
N ALA A 195 -1.38 31.79 -16.46
CA ALA A 195 -0.66 30.94 -17.38
C ALA A 195 -1.42 30.70 -18.71
N LYS A 196 -2.75 30.59 -18.66
CA LYS A 196 -3.60 30.48 -19.86
C LYS A 196 -3.56 31.77 -20.69
N ILE A 197 -3.57 32.94 -20.04
CA ILE A 197 -3.46 34.26 -20.72
C ILE A 197 -2.06 34.37 -21.39
N ASP A 198 -1.01 33.88 -20.74
CA ASP A 198 0.35 33.81 -21.30
C ASP A 198 0.48 32.78 -22.44
N GLY A 199 -0.59 32.11 -22.84
CA GLY A 199 -0.59 31.13 -23.93
C GLY A 199 0.01 29.79 -23.57
N ALA A 200 0.12 29.44 -22.27
CA ALA A 200 0.64 28.13 -21.88
C ALA A 200 -0.39 27.03 -22.19
N GLY A 201 0.03 26.01 -22.94
CA GLY A 201 -0.79 24.82 -23.19
C GLY A 201 -1.00 23.97 -21.93
N GLU A 202 -2.07 23.16 -21.93
CA GLU A 202 -2.49 22.33 -20.79
C GLU A 202 -1.37 21.45 -20.21
N LEU A 203 -0.56 20.82 -21.06
CA LEU A 203 0.57 19.99 -20.60
C LEU A 203 1.66 20.82 -19.89
N LYS A 204 1.90 22.06 -20.37
CA LYS A 204 2.85 22.98 -19.75
C LYS A 204 2.36 23.44 -18.38
N ILE A 205 1.07 23.76 -18.26
CA ILE A 205 0.41 24.10 -16.98
C ILE A 205 0.52 22.92 -16.01
N PHE A 206 0.19 21.71 -16.47
CA PHE A 206 0.28 20.49 -15.64
C PHE A 206 1.69 20.28 -15.11
N LEU A 207 2.71 20.28 -15.97
CA LEU A 207 4.09 19.95 -15.58
C LEU A 207 4.79 21.07 -14.81
N LYS A 208 4.51 22.35 -15.13
CA LYS A 208 5.23 23.50 -14.55
C LYS A 208 4.52 24.22 -13.43
N ILE A 209 3.21 24.01 -13.26
CA ILE A 209 2.42 24.66 -12.20
C ILE A 209 1.80 23.63 -11.29
N VAL A 210 1.03 22.70 -11.84
CA VAL A 210 0.25 21.76 -11.03
C VAL A 210 1.16 20.77 -10.29
N ILE A 211 2.07 20.09 -10.99
CA ILE A 211 2.97 19.10 -10.37
C ILE A 211 3.86 19.73 -9.28
N PRO A 212 4.54 20.88 -9.50
CA PRO A 212 5.29 21.54 -8.44
C PRO A 212 4.44 21.91 -7.23
N SER A 213 3.27 22.51 -7.44
CA SER A 213 2.37 22.92 -6.35
C SER A 213 1.87 21.77 -5.47
N ILE A 214 1.74 20.55 -6.02
CA ILE A 214 1.31 19.37 -5.26
C ILE A 214 2.47 18.39 -4.98
N TRP A 215 3.73 18.79 -5.27
CA TRP A 215 4.88 17.89 -5.18
C TRP A 215 5.03 17.22 -3.82
N GLY A 216 4.82 17.97 -2.73
CA GLY A 216 4.84 17.41 -1.39
C GLY A 216 3.83 16.28 -1.17
N MET A 217 2.64 16.37 -1.80
CA MET A 217 1.65 15.30 -1.78
C MET A 217 2.10 14.09 -2.60
N VAL A 218 2.65 14.30 -3.80
CA VAL A 218 3.20 13.23 -4.64
C VAL A 218 4.30 12.47 -3.91
N VAL A 219 5.25 13.18 -3.30
CA VAL A 219 6.31 12.58 -2.47
C VAL A 219 5.72 11.78 -1.31
N SER A 220 4.71 12.31 -0.63
CA SER A 220 4.05 11.61 0.48
C SER A 220 3.40 10.29 0.01
N MET A 221 2.75 10.28 -1.15
CA MET A 221 2.17 9.07 -1.74
C MET A 221 3.23 8.04 -2.11
N VAL A 222 4.33 8.45 -2.74
CA VAL A 222 5.46 7.55 -3.07
C VAL A 222 6.06 6.96 -1.79
N VAL A 223 6.27 7.77 -0.75
CA VAL A 223 6.84 7.34 0.53
C VAL A 223 5.93 6.34 1.24
N ILE A 224 4.61 6.61 1.31
CA ILE A 224 3.62 5.70 1.90
C ILE A 224 3.59 4.38 1.12
N THR A 225 3.57 4.44 -0.21
CA THR A 225 3.59 3.25 -1.07
C THR A 225 4.84 2.42 -0.83
N PHE A 226 6.00 3.06 -0.71
CA PHE A 226 7.26 2.37 -0.46
C PHE A 226 7.31 1.74 0.94
N ALA A 227 6.80 2.45 1.96
CA ALA A 227 6.71 1.94 3.32
C ALA A 227 5.76 0.73 3.42
N ALA A 228 4.77 0.63 2.55
CA ALA A 228 3.80 -0.47 2.52
C ALA A 228 4.37 -1.81 2.01
N ILE A 229 5.65 -1.91 1.61
CA ILE A 229 6.24 -3.15 1.05
C ILE A 229 6.05 -4.37 1.97
N GLY A 230 6.07 -4.16 3.28
CA GLY A 230 5.85 -5.21 4.28
C GLY A 230 4.39 -5.61 4.49
N THR A 231 3.44 -4.81 4.03
CA THR A 231 1.99 -5.02 4.21
C THR A 231 1.24 -5.26 2.90
N GLU A 232 1.88 -4.94 1.76
CA GLU A 232 1.25 -5.06 0.45
C GLU A 232 1.12 -6.52 0.03
N GLN A 233 -0.12 -6.96 -0.18
CA GLN A 233 -0.47 -8.36 -0.51
C GLN A 233 -0.73 -8.57 -2.01
N GLY A 234 -0.75 -7.53 -2.82
CA GLY A 234 -1.04 -7.61 -4.25
C GLY A 234 -2.45 -8.12 -4.58
N ASN A 235 -3.40 -7.98 -3.66
CA ASN A 235 -4.77 -8.54 -3.73
C ASN A 235 -4.82 -10.09 -3.87
N VAL A 236 -3.69 -10.78 -3.73
CA VAL A 236 -3.59 -12.24 -3.90
C VAL A 236 -4.53 -12.97 -2.93
N HIS A 237 -4.63 -12.48 -1.69
CA HIS A 237 -5.51 -13.09 -0.68
C HIS A 237 -6.99 -13.11 -1.12
N ALA A 238 -7.48 -12.01 -1.68
CA ALA A 238 -8.87 -11.92 -2.11
C ALA A 238 -9.20 -12.92 -3.24
N PHE A 239 -8.26 -13.11 -4.19
CA PHE A 239 -8.43 -14.11 -5.25
C PHE A 239 -8.35 -15.55 -4.72
N LEU A 240 -7.43 -15.83 -3.79
CA LEU A 240 -7.29 -17.17 -3.22
C LEU A 240 -8.49 -17.59 -2.39
N SER A 241 -9.14 -16.66 -1.72
CA SER A 241 -10.39 -16.92 -0.97
C SER A 241 -11.53 -17.37 -1.87
N ILE A 242 -11.55 -16.96 -3.14
CA ILE A 242 -12.59 -17.30 -4.12
C ILE A 242 -12.19 -18.49 -4.98
N LYS A 243 -10.92 -18.60 -5.37
CA LYS A 243 -10.39 -19.67 -6.23
C LYS A 243 -9.18 -20.37 -5.62
N PRO A 244 -9.38 -21.36 -4.74
CA PRO A 244 -8.27 -22.12 -4.14
C PRO A 244 -7.38 -22.85 -5.17
N ARG A 245 -7.88 -23.12 -6.39
CA ARG A 245 -7.09 -23.77 -7.48
C ARG A 245 -5.92 -22.93 -7.99
N ILE A 246 -5.93 -21.61 -7.75
CA ILE A 246 -4.75 -20.76 -8.01
C ILE A 246 -3.57 -21.15 -7.10
N LEU A 247 -3.84 -21.89 -6.02
CA LEU A 247 -2.87 -22.39 -5.05
C LEU A 247 -1.71 -23.20 -5.65
N GLU A 248 -1.89 -23.90 -6.76
CA GLU A 248 -0.80 -24.63 -7.41
C GLU A 248 0.34 -23.72 -7.89
N ASN A 249 0.03 -22.44 -8.17
CA ASN A 249 1.01 -21.41 -8.55
C ASN A 249 1.35 -20.43 -7.42
N TYR A 250 0.81 -20.66 -6.25
CA TYR A 250 0.82 -19.80 -5.09
C TYR A 250 2.21 -19.34 -4.66
N SER A 251 3.19 -20.26 -4.61
CA SER A 251 4.56 -19.93 -4.19
C SER A 251 5.23 -18.87 -5.06
N ARG A 252 4.76 -18.67 -6.31
CA ARG A 252 5.28 -17.67 -7.25
C ARG A 252 4.58 -16.33 -7.20
N LEU A 253 3.42 -16.24 -6.55
CA LEU A 253 2.61 -15.03 -6.47
C LEU A 253 2.80 -14.30 -5.13
N GLN A 254 3.49 -14.91 -4.18
CA GLN A 254 3.67 -14.38 -2.84
C GLN A 254 4.47 -13.07 -2.85
N THR A 255 3.93 -12.07 -2.16
CA THR A 255 4.65 -10.86 -1.74
C THR A 255 5.15 -11.02 -0.31
N ILE A 256 6.00 -10.10 0.14
CA ILE A 256 6.44 -10.03 1.55
C ILE A 256 5.23 -9.87 2.47
N GLY A 257 4.33 -8.93 2.17
CA GLY A 257 3.13 -8.69 2.98
C GLY A 257 2.21 -9.90 3.04
N TYR A 258 2.03 -10.59 1.92
CA TYR A 258 1.24 -11.81 1.89
C TYR A 258 1.90 -12.95 2.68
N TYR A 259 3.21 -13.10 2.60
CA TYR A 259 3.95 -14.10 3.40
C TYR A 259 3.84 -13.83 4.90
N ILE A 260 3.93 -12.56 5.33
CA ILE A 260 3.74 -12.19 6.74
C ILE A 260 2.31 -12.54 7.18
N PHE A 261 1.31 -12.20 6.36
CA PHE A 261 -0.10 -12.45 6.68
C PHE A 261 -0.41 -13.95 6.82
N THR A 262 0.05 -14.77 5.88
CA THR A 262 -0.22 -16.22 5.90
C THR A 262 0.74 -17.02 6.78
N GLY A 263 1.88 -16.45 7.12
CA GLY A 263 2.90 -17.12 7.90
C GLY A 263 2.53 -17.36 9.35
N VAL A 264 1.42 -16.82 9.83
CA VAL A 264 0.85 -17.09 11.16
C VAL A 264 -0.23 -18.20 11.12
N LEU A 265 -0.54 -18.74 9.93
CA LEU A 265 -1.55 -19.77 9.74
C LEU A 265 -0.91 -21.15 9.61
N ASP A 266 -1.59 -22.17 10.14
CA ASP A 266 -1.23 -23.58 9.92
C ASP A 266 -1.64 -24.05 8.51
N GLY A 267 -1.34 -25.30 8.17
CA GLY A 267 -1.71 -25.91 6.88
C GLY A 267 -3.22 -25.97 6.63
N ASN A 268 -4.06 -25.79 7.65
CA ASN A 268 -5.53 -25.79 7.57
C ASN A 268 -6.11 -24.36 7.56
N GLY A 269 -5.26 -23.32 7.61
CA GLY A 269 -5.69 -21.92 7.63
C GLY A 269 -6.09 -21.39 9.00
N ASN A 270 -5.82 -22.12 10.09
CA ASN A 270 -6.07 -21.65 11.46
C ASN A 270 -4.84 -20.93 12.00
N LEU A 271 -5.05 -20.01 12.96
CA LEU A 271 -3.94 -19.35 13.67
C LEU A 271 -3.13 -20.38 14.46
N TYR A 272 -1.80 -20.37 14.24
CA TYR A 272 -0.87 -21.27 14.90
C TYR A 272 0.23 -20.48 15.63
N GLU A 273 0.05 -20.30 16.93
CA GLU A 273 0.89 -19.42 17.76
C GLU A 273 2.40 -19.72 17.69
N PRO A 274 2.87 -20.98 17.56
CA PRO A 274 4.31 -21.26 17.42
C PRO A 274 4.99 -20.61 16.22
N LEU A 275 4.23 -20.16 15.20
CA LEU A 275 4.78 -19.45 14.06
C LEU A 275 4.96 -17.95 14.30
N PHE A 276 4.29 -17.39 15.32
CA PHE A 276 4.29 -15.95 15.60
C PHE A 276 5.70 -15.37 15.81
N PRO A 277 6.60 -16.00 16.59
CA PRO A 277 7.95 -15.48 16.77
C PRO A 277 8.73 -15.30 15.47
N LYS A 278 8.66 -16.30 14.59
CA LYS A 278 9.36 -16.29 13.30
C LYS A 278 8.83 -15.16 12.39
N ILE A 279 7.52 -15.00 12.34
CA ILE A 279 6.89 -13.96 11.50
C ILE A 279 7.12 -12.57 12.09
N SER A 280 7.10 -12.42 13.41
CA SER A 280 7.46 -11.17 14.09
C SER A 280 8.92 -10.80 13.83
N ALA A 281 9.84 -11.75 13.87
CA ALA A 281 11.24 -11.52 13.50
C ALA A 281 11.38 -11.06 12.04
N PHE A 282 10.61 -11.65 11.13
CA PHE A 282 10.61 -11.23 9.73
C PHE A 282 10.05 -9.80 9.54
N GLY A 283 8.92 -9.48 10.16
CA GLY A 283 8.35 -8.13 10.14
C GLY A 283 9.31 -7.09 10.70
N LEU A 284 9.99 -7.40 11.81
CA LEU A 284 11.00 -6.52 12.40
C LEU A 284 12.18 -6.29 11.45
N LEU A 285 12.70 -7.34 10.83
CA LEU A 285 13.78 -7.25 9.86
C LEU A 285 13.40 -6.38 8.67
N ILE A 286 12.22 -6.59 8.10
CA ILE A 286 11.71 -5.77 7.01
C ILE A 286 11.59 -4.30 7.44
N THR A 287 11.07 -4.02 8.63
CA THR A 287 10.95 -2.66 9.15
C THR A 287 12.30 -1.97 9.29
N VAL A 288 13.29 -2.67 9.85
CA VAL A 288 14.66 -2.14 10.03
C VAL A 288 15.32 -1.82 8.69
N VAL A 289 15.07 -2.62 7.65
CA VAL A 289 15.63 -2.39 6.31
C VAL A 289 14.87 -1.32 5.54
N VAL A 290 13.54 -1.37 5.55
CA VAL A 290 12.70 -0.49 4.72
C VAL A 290 12.67 0.94 5.26
N THR A 291 12.66 1.14 6.58
CA THR A 291 12.56 2.48 7.17
C THR A 291 13.68 3.42 6.73
N PRO A 292 14.99 3.05 6.80
CA PRO A 292 16.06 3.92 6.32
C PRO A 292 15.96 4.22 4.81
N ILE A 293 15.60 3.21 4.01
CA ILE A 293 15.45 3.36 2.57
C ILE A 293 14.30 4.34 2.25
N THR A 294 13.19 4.23 2.97
CA THR A 294 12.03 5.11 2.82
C THR A 294 12.38 6.57 3.17
N ILE A 295 13.11 6.79 4.26
CA ILE A 295 13.60 8.12 4.66
C ILE A 295 14.56 8.69 3.60
N LEU A 296 15.48 7.88 3.10
CA LEU A 296 16.40 8.28 2.04
C LEU A 296 15.64 8.65 0.77
N CYS A 297 14.70 7.83 0.32
CA CYS A 297 13.85 8.06 -0.83
C CYS A 297 13.09 9.41 -0.69
N ARG A 298 12.47 9.65 0.47
CA ARG A 298 11.80 10.93 0.76
C ARG A 298 12.74 12.11 0.62
N ASN A 299 13.91 12.05 1.26
CA ASN A 299 14.87 13.15 1.26
C ASN A 299 15.40 13.44 -0.16
N LEU A 300 15.65 12.39 -0.95
CA LEU A 300 16.06 12.54 -2.35
C LEU A 300 14.96 13.19 -3.20
N LEU A 301 13.72 12.72 -3.10
CA LEU A 301 12.59 13.27 -3.85
C LEU A 301 12.29 14.72 -3.48
N MET A 302 12.43 15.09 -2.19
CA MET A 302 12.26 16.48 -1.76
C MET A 302 13.41 17.38 -2.19
N LYS A 303 14.65 16.85 -2.27
CA LYS A 303 15.83 17.63 -2.67
C LYS A 303 15.89 17.88 -4.19
N PHE A 304 15.51 16.87 -4.98
CA PHE A 304 15.62 16.92 -6.45
C PHE A 304 14.25 17.16 -7.12
N GLY A 305 13.19 17.33 -6.36
CA GLY A 305 11.90 17.65 -6.91
C GLY A 305 11.79 19.08 -7.43
N PRO A 306 10.72 19.36 -8.21
CA PRO A 306 10.46 20.71 -8.67
C PRO A 306 10.23 21.65 -7.48
N SER A 307 10.91 22.81 -7.49
CA SER A 307 10.69 23.89 -6.50
C SER A 307 9.51 24.77 -6.94
N GLU A 308 8.88 25.40 -5.95
CA GLU A 308 7.80 26.36 -6.20
C GLU A 308 8.35 27.77 -6.60
N ASP A 309 9.63 27.87 -7.00
CA ASP A 309 10.28 29.14 -7.37
C ASP A 309 9.83 29.66 -8.75
#